data_f0e05e0d18c7f3d69c35cf8a900b7c74
#
_entry.id   f0e05e0d18c7f3d69c35cf8a900b7c74
#
_cell.length_a   1.000
_cell.length_b   1.000
_cell.length_c   1.000
_cell.angle_alpha   90.00
_cell.angle_beta   90.00
_cell.angle_gamma   90.00
#
_symmetry.space_group_name_H-M   'P 1'
#
loop_
_entity.id
_entity.type
_entity.pdbx_description
1 polymer ?
#
loop_
_entity_poly.entity_id
_entity_poly.type
_entity_poly.pdbx_seq_one_letter_code
_entity_poly.pdbx_strand_id
1 'polypeptide(L)'
;MNKNSHSTNRKILQLALPNIITNITVPLLGMVDTAIVGHLSETHIGAIAIGTQIFNLIYWNFGFLRMGTSGFTAQAYGARRLDEAVRVFIRAISIALAISLLLIVLQYPLAMLSQWIFNGSPTVMAMALSYFYIRIWAAPATLGLYAIKGWFIGMQNSRLPMWIAIFINIVNIVCSLVFVLVLHWDIKGVALGTVIAQYSGLLVGLYFVAFRYGKLFRQRLSAEFVRQTLKWSEMRRFFRVNGDIFLRTICLAAVFTFITSESGRISDQILAVDALLLQFFTLFSYIMDGFAYAGESLVGRYIGARDRRSLVTTVRHLIGWGLALTLLFTALYAAFGEQFLRIFSDKENVILATKPYMFWILIIPVCGFSAFLFDGIFIGATASRTMRNTMFIATAAFFAVYYGLLALQPTKTIDDEYVTNNCLWLAFMVYLSARGLGQAAMLRRAGYNKAA
;
A
#
# COMPACT_ATOMS: atom_id res chain seq x y z
N MET A 1 1.83 -35.74 -7.42
CA MET A 1 1.92 -34.25 -7.45
C MET A 1 2.64 -33.85 -8.73
N ASN A 2 1.96 -33.06 -9.59
CA ASN A 2 2.36 -32.85 -10.98
C ASN A 2 3.55 -31.87 -11.10
N LYS A 3 4.56 -32.13 -11.94
CA LYS A 3 5.72 -31.25 -12.23
C LYS A 3 5.31 -29.78 -12.48
N ASN A 4 4.13 -29.55 -13.02
CA ASN A 4 3.57 -28.22 -13.26
C ASN A 4 3.19 -27.46 -11.98
N SER A 5 2.77 -28.14 -10.91
CA SER A 5 2.41 -27.55 -9.62
C SER A 5 3.64 -26.98 -8.89
N HIS A 6 4.74 -27.75 -8.85
CA HIS A 6 6.01 -27.28 -8.29
C HIS A 6 6.56 -26.05 -9.02
N SER A 7 6.42 -26.00 -10.34
CA SER A 7 6.83 -24.85 -11.16
C SER A 7 6.00 -23.58 -10.83
N THR A 8 4.68 -23.73 -10.60
CA THR A 8 3.79 -22.59 -10.29
C THR A 8 4.06 -22.04 -8.89
N ASN A 9 4.17 -22.89 -7.87
CA ASN A 9 4.50 -22.46 -6.51
C ASN A 9 5.85 -21.73 -6.45
N ARG A 10 6.87 -22.27 -7.14
CA ARG A 10 8.17 -21.60 -7.23
C ARG A 10 8.08 -20.21 -7.84
N LYS A 11 7.29 -20.03 -8.89
CA LYS A 11 7.09 -18.71 -9.52
C LYS A 11 6.37 -17.74 -8.57
N ILE A 12 5.34 -18.21 -7.86
CA ILE A 12 4.62 -17.40 -6.87
C ILE A 12 5.59 -16.94 -5.79
N LEU A 13 6.35 -17.86 -5.17
CA LEU A 13 7.29 -17.51 -4.10
C LEU A 13 8.44 -16.62 -4.57
N GLN A 14 8.96 -16.81 -5.79
CA GLN A 14 10.00 -15.96 -6.38
C GLN A 14 9.55 -14.51 -6.55
N LEU A 15 8.25 -14.26 -6.71
CA LEU A 15 7.68 -12.91 -6.78
C LEU A 15 7.20 -12.42 -5.42
N ALA A 16 6.59 -13.29 -4.61
CA ALA A 16 6.02 -12.91 -3.32
C ALA A 16 7.09 -12.55 -2.28
N LEU A 17 8.12 -13.39 -2.09
CA LEU A 17 9.11 -13.19 -1.06
C LEU A 17 9.87 -11.86 -1.17
N PRO A 18 10.38 -11.42 -2.35
CA PRO A 18 11.00 -10.11 -2.46
C PRO A 18 10.03 -8.96 -2.17
N ASN A 19 8.76 -9.09 -2.52
CA ASN A 19 7.76 -8.07 -2.24
C ASN A 19 7.41 -8.00 -0.74
N ILE A 20 7.34 -9.14 -0.04
CA ILE A 20 7.18 -9.18 1.42
C ILE A 20 8.34 -8.44 2.10
N ILE A 21 9.59 -8.72 1.70
CA ILE A 21 10.76 -8.01 2.22
C ILE A 21 10.63 -6.50 1.98
N THR A 22 10.23 -6.10 0.77
CA THR A 22 10.00 -4.68 0.45
C THR A 22 8.95 -4.05 1.36
N ASN A 23 7.82 -4.72 1.60
CA ASN A 23 6.75 -4.20 2.43
C ASN A 23 7.16 -4.06 3.90
N ILE A 24 7.93 -5.01 4.44
CA ILE A 24 8.44 -4.95 5.82
C ILE A 24 9.48 -3.83 5.99
N THR A 25 10.26 -3.51 4.96
CA THR A 25 11.29 -2.47 5.03
C THR A 25 10.72 -1.04 5.03
N VAL A 26 9.49 -0.83 4.55
CA VAL A 26 8.86 0.51 4.51
C VAL A 26 8.64 1.10 5.91
N PRO A 27 7.99 0.40 6.87
CA PRO A 27 7.81 0.94 8.21
C PRO A 27 9.12 1.10 8.99
N LEU A 28 10.15 0.29 8.70
CA LEU A 28 11.46 0.42 9.34
C LEU A 28 12.07 1.81 9.10
N LEU A 29 11.85 2.40 7.93
CA LEU A 29 12.34 3.74 7.63
C LEU A 29 11.77 4.77 8.61
N GLY A 30 10.45 4.81 8.79
CA GLY A 30 9.81 5.73 9.72
C GLY A 30 10.20 5.49 11.18
N MET A 31 10.41 4.22 11.58
CA MET A 31 10.87 3.88 12.93
C MET A 31 12.29 4.38 13.19
N VAL A 32 13.20 4.24 12.24
CA VAL A 32 14.58 4.72 12.36
C VAL A 32 14.60 6.25 12.38
N ASP A 33 13.87 6.92 11.49
CA ASP A 33 13.77 8.38 11.49
C ASP A 33 13.24 8.90 12.84
N THR A 34 12.21 8.27 13.40
CA THR A 34 11.67 8.61 14.72
C THR A 34 12.67 8.33 15.83
N ALA A 35 13.40 7.21 15.78
CA ALA A 35 14.42 6.88 16.78
C ALA A 35 15.58 7.89 16.77
N ILE A 36 16.06 8.30 15.59
CA ILE A 36 17.13 9.31 15.45
C ILE A 36 16.70 10.64 16.09
N VAL A 37 15.48 11.07 15.80
CA VAL A 37 14.93 12.36 16.30
C VAL A 37 14.49 12.25 17.76
N GLY A 38 14.15 11.06 18.22
CA GLY A 38 13.73 10.80 19.61
C GLY A 38 14.79 11.15 20.66
N HIS A 39 16.05 11.16 20.27
CA HIS A 39 17.16 11.59 21.13
C HIS A 39 17.29 13.11 21.24
N LEU A 40 16.57 13.91 20.44
CA LEU A 40 16.65 15.37 20.47
C LEU A 40 15.66 15.97 21.49
N SER A 41 14.36 15.79 21.28
CA SER A 41 13.32 16.22 22.23
C SER A 41 11.93 15.65 21.87
N GLU A 42 10.99 15.71 22.81
CA GLU A 42 9.60 15.33 22.59
C GLU A 42 8.93 16.16 21.47
N THR A 43 9.25 17.45 21.37
CA THR A 43 8.77 18.35 20.32
C THR A 43 9.17 17.86 18.93
N HIS A 44 10.40 17.36 18.78
CA HIS A 44 10.91 16.82 17.51
C HIS A 44 10.18 15.52 17.14
N ILE A 45 9.90 14.64 18.11
CA ILE A 45 9.12 13.40 17.88
C ILE A 45 7.73 13.75 17.36
N GLY A 46 7.05 14.71 18.01
CA GLY A 46 5.73 15.16 17.57
C GLY A 46 5.74 15.75 16.16
N ALA A 47 6.76 16.56 15.85
CA ALA A 47 6.90 17.20 14.54
C ALA A 47 7.15 16.19 13.42
N ILE A 48 8.02 15.17 13.63
CA ILE A 48 8.28 14.14 12.60
C ILE A 48 7.09 13.20 12.43
N ALA A 49 6.35 12.92 13.51
CA ALA A 49 5.12 12.14 13.44
C ALA A 49 4.08 12.81 12.55
N ILE A 50 3.77 14.11 12.80
CA ILE A 50 2.86 14.90 11.96
C ILE A 50 3.39 14.99 10.53
N GLY A 51 4.67 15.34 10.33
CA GLY A 51 5.27 15.46 9.01
C GLY A 51 5.20 14.16 8.20
N THR A 52 5.43 13.01 8.84
CA THR A 52 5.33 11.70 8.21
C THR A 52 3.89 11.36 7.86
N GLN A 53 2.94 11.66 8.73
CA GLN A 53 1.51 11.42 8.46
C GLN A 53 0.98 12.25 7.30
N ILE A 54 1.42 13.50 7.15
CA ILE A 54 1.08 14.32 5.97
C ILE A 54 1.50 13.62 4.69
N PHE A 55 2.74 13.10 4.61
CA PHE A 55 3.22 12.42 3.41
C PHE A 55 2.59 11.04 3.21
N ASN A 56 2.28 10.32 4.28
CA ASN A 56 1.53 9.07 4.17
C ASN A 56 0.15 9.32 3.54
N LEU A 57 -0.56 10.36 4.01
CA LEU A 57 -1.86 10.74 3.46
C LEU A 57 -1.75 11.11 1.97
N ILE A 58 -0.72 11.88 1.58
CA ILE A 58 -0.50 12.28 0.19
C ILE A 58 -0.13 11.06 -0.66
N TYR A 59 0.95 10.36 -0.35
CA TYR A 59 1.53 9.34 -1.23
C TYR A 59 0.71 8.05 -1.30
N TRP A 60 0.00 7.68 -0.25
CA TRP A 60 -0.85 6.49 -0.28
C TRP A 60 -1.91 6.56 -1.37
N ASN A 61 -2.48 7.75 -1.57
CA ASN A 61 -3.47 7.98 -2.62
C ASN A 61 -2.90 7.83 -4.04
N PHE A 62 -1.58 7.99 -4.23
CA PHE A 62 -0.92 7.80 -5.52
C PHE A 62 -0.40 6.37 -5.76
N GLY A 63 -0.67 5.44 -4.87
CA GLY A 63 -0.35 4.01 -5.03
C GLY A 63 -0.90 3.38 -6.32
N PHE A 64 -1.94 3.98 -6.93
CA PHE A 64 -2.47 3.59 -8.21
C PHE A 64 -1.42 3.62 -9.34
N LEU A 65 -0.42 4.52 -9.28
CA LEU A 65 0.67 4.57 -10.26
C LEU A 65 1.44 3.25 -10.32
N ARG A 66 1.72 2.65 -9.17
CA ARG A 66 2.35 1.33 -9.11
C ARG A 66 1.42 0.24 -9.63
N MET A 67 0.18 0.21 -9.10
CA MET A 67 -0.79 -0.85 -9.38
C MET A 67 -1.21 -0.89 -10.85
N GLY A 68 -1.60 0.27 -11.41
CA GLY A 68 -1.99 0.35 -12.82
C GLY A 68 -0.83 0.02 -13.76
N THR A 69 0.37 0.52 -13.45
CA THR A 69 1.56 0.26 -14.25
C THR A 69 1.90 -1.22 -14.29
N SER A 70 1.84 -1.93 -13.15
CA SER A 70 2.18 -3.35 -13.11
C SER A 70 1.17 -4.21 -13.85
N GLY A 71 -0.14 -3.95 -13.70
CA GLY A 71 -1.18 -4.70 -14.40
C GLY A 71 -1.07 -4.59 -15.92
N PHE A 72 -0.94 -3.37 -16.45
CA PHE A 72 -0.75 -3.17 -17.89
C PHE A 72 0.55 -3.77 -18.41
N THR A 73 1.66 -3.59 -17.69
CA THR A 73 2.97 -4.14 -18.08
C THR A 73 2.94 -5.67 -18.07
N ALA A 74 2.32 -6.30 -17.07
CA ALA A 74 2.21 -7.76 -16.98
C ALA A 74 1.43 -8.35 -18.17
N GLN A 75 0.34 -7.69 -18.58
CA GLN A 75 -0.43 -8.11 -19.75
C GLN A 75 0.38 -7.93 -21.05
N ALA A 76 1.06 -6.80 -21.21
CA ALA A 76 1.93 -6.55 -22.37
C ALA A 76 3.06 -7.57 -22.44
N TYR A 77 3.68 -7.89 -21.30
CA TYR A 77 4.73 -8.91 -21.20
C TYR A 77 4.21 -10.30 -21.58
N GLY A 78 3.05 -10.69 -21.05
CA GLY A 78 2.42 -11.97 -21.39
C GLY A 78 2.04 -12.10 -22.84
N ALA A 79 1.54 -11.03 -23.46
CA ALA A 79 1.22 -10.94 -24.88
C ALA A 79 2.46 -10.84 -25.81
N ARG A 80 3.68 -10.83 -25.24
CA ARG A 80 4.95 -10.58 -25.94
C ARG A 80 4.99 -9.23 -26.70
N ARG A 81 4.12 -8.29 -26.34
CA ARG A 81 4.08 -6.93 -26.89
C ARG A 81 4.97 -6.00 -26.07
N LEU A 82 6.28 -6.14 -26.23
CA LEU A 82 7.25 -5.39 -25.44
C LEU A 82 7.21 -3.88 -25.76
N ASP A 83 6.74 -3.49 -26.94
CA ASP A 83 6.50 -2.08 -27.29
C ASP A 83 5.46 -1.45 -26.38
N GLU A 84 4.37 -2.19 -26.09
CA GLU A 84 3.35 -1.71 -25.17
C GLU A 84 3.88 -1.63 -23.73
N ALA A 85 4.77 -2.54 -23.32
CA ALA A 85 5.43 -2.44 -22.01
C ALA A 85 6.27 -1.16 -21.88
N VAL A 86 6.97 -0.75 -22.96
CA VAL A 86 7.69 0.54 -23.01
C VAL A 86 6.72 1.72 -23.01
N ARG A 87 5.62 1.66 -23.76
CA ARG A 87 4.57 2.69 -23.74
C ARG A 87 3.98 2.88 -22.33
N VAL A 88 3.68 1.79 -21.62
CA VAL A 88 3.17 1.83 -20.24
C VAL A 88 4.17 2.52 -19.32
N PHE A 89 5.47 2.22 -19.44
CA PHE A 89 6.52 2.89 -18.67
C PHE A 89 6.53 4.41 -18.91
N ILE A 90 6.53 4.84 -20.19
CA ILE A 90 6.53 6.25 -20.56
C ILE A 90 5.29 6.96 -19.99
N ARG A 91 4.10 6.38 -20.15
CA ARG A 91 2.84 6.93 -19.60
C ARG A 91 2.93 7.09 -18.08
N ALA A 92 3.39 6.06 -17.38
CA ALA A 92 3.47 6.06 -15.92
C ALA A 92 4.46 7.11 -15.40
N ILE A 93 5.66 7.20 -16.00
CA ILE A 93 6.67 8.22 -15.63
C ILE A 93 6.16 9.63 -15.94
N SER A 94 5.53 9.85 -17.11
CA SER A 94 4.98 11.16 -17.47
C SER A 94 3.90 11.62 -16.49
N ILE A 95 3.01 10.73 -16.06
CA ILE A 95 1.98 11.03 -15.06
C ILE A 95 2.62 11.26 -13.69
N ALA A 96 3.60 10.45 -13.29
CA ALA A 96 4.33 10.63 -12.04
C ALA A 96 4.98 12.01 -11.96
N LEU A 97 5.64 12.45 -13.04
CA LEU A 97 6.25 13.78 -13.15
C LEU A 97 5.18 14.89 -13.12
N ALA A 98 4.09 14.76 -13.87
CA ALA A 98 3.03 15.76 -13.88
C ALA A 98 2.39 15.94 -12.51
N ILE A 99 2.08 14.83 -11.82
CA ILE A 99 1.52 14.86 -10.45
C ILE A 99 2.53 15.46 -9.46
N SER A 100 3.80 15.07 -9.54
CA SER A 100 4.82 15.58 -8.62
C SER A 100 5.05 17.07 -8.79
N LEU A 101 5.07 17.58 -10.03
CA LEU A 101 5.14 19.01 -10.29
C LEU A 101 3.90 19.73 -9.73
N LEU A 102 2.71 19.16 -9.90
CA LEU A 102 1.48 19.71 -9.32
C LEU A 102 1.57 19.76 -7.79
N LEU A 103 2.08 18.72 -7.13
CA LEU A 103 2.26 18.72 -5.66
C LEU A 103 3.24 19.79 -5.20
N ILE A 104 4.34 20.01 -5.93
CA ILE A 104 5.31 21.07 -5.63
C ILE A 104 4.68 22.44 -5.82
N VAL A 105 3.92 22.67 -6.88
CA VAL A 105 3.20 23.95 -7.10
C VAL A 105 2.17 24.19 -6.02
N LEU A 106 1.46 23.14 -5.59
CA LEU A 106 0.42 23.20 -4.56
C LEU A 106 0.97 23.08 -3.12
N GLN A 107 2.28 23.18 -2.89
CA GLN A 107 2.86 22.98 -1.57
C GLN A 107 2.29 23.91 -0.50
N TYR A 108 2.00 25.17 -0.83
CA TYR A 108 1.41 26.14 0.11
C TYR A 108 -0.03 25.78 0.50
N PRO A 109 -0.98 25.54 -0.45
CA PRO A 109 -2.31 25.05 -0.10
C PRO A 109 -2.30 23.75 0.68
N LEU A 110 -1.39 22.82 0.35
CA LEU A 110 -1.26 21.55 1.06
C LEU A 110 -0.75 21.75 2.50
N ALA A 111 0.17 22.69 2.71
CA ALA A 111 0.64 23.05 4.04
C ALA A 111 -0.48 23.68 4.88
N MET A 112 -1.28 24.58 4.30
CA MET A 112 -2.45 25.17 4.98
C MET A 112 -3.49 24.09 5.34
N LEU A 113 -3.80 23.19 4.41
CA LEU A 113 -4.71 22.06 4.64
C LEU A 113 -4.18 21.14 5.76
N SER A 114 -2.87 20.91 5.80
CA SER A 114 -2.24 20.08 6.85
C SER A 114 -2.42 20.71 8.23
N GLN A 115 -2.28 22.03 8.35
CA GLN A 115 -2.51 22.75 9.61
C GLN A 115 -3.97 22.66 10.08
N TRP A 116 -4.91 22.58 9.15
CA TRP A 116 -6.32 22.43 9.48
C TRP A 116 -6.67 20.98 9.90
N ILE A 117 -6.00 19.99 9.32
CA ILE A 117 -6.26 18.57 9.59
C ILE A 117 -5.55 18.11 10.88
N PHE A 118 -4.30 18.54 11.06
CA PHE A 118 -3.45 18.08 12.17
C PHE A 118 -3.37 19.15 13.26
N ASN A 119 -3.73 18.76 14.47
CA ASN A 119 -3.61 19.61 15.65
C ASN A 119 -2.27 19.36 16.34
N GLY A 120 -1.55 20.43 16.62
CA GLY A 120 -0.28 20.41 17.35
C GLY A 120 0.02 21.77 17.97
N SER A 121 0.95 21.83 18.93
CA SER A 121 1.41 23.10 19.44
C SER A 121 2.03 23.95 18.30
N PRO A 122 2.01 25.28 18.38
CA PRO A 122 2.59 26.13 17.33
C PRO A 122 4.03 25.75 16.96
N THR A 123 4.84 25.37 17.96
CA THR A 123 6.23 24.96 17.78
C THR A 123 6.34 23.64 17.01
N VAL A 124 5.56 22.62 17.41
CA VAL A 124 5.52 21.31 16.73
C VAL A 124 5.07 21.47 15.29
N MET A 125 4.02 22.28 15.05
CA MET A 125 3.51 22.52 13.70
C MET A 125 4.51 23.28 12.82
N ALA A 126 5.19 24.29 13.34
CA ALA A 126 6.22 25.01 12.60
C ALA A 126 7.37 24.09 12.17
N MET A 127 7.80 23.17 13.05
CA MET A 127 8.82 22.16 12.74
C MET A 127 8.31 21.12 11.72
N ALA A 128 7.08 20.66 11.85
CA ALA A 128 6.46 19.71 10.91
C ALA A 128 6.34 20.33 9.51
N LEU A 129 5.99 21.61 9.40
CA LEU A 129 5.96 22.32 8.12
C LEU A 129 7.35 22.54 7.54
N SER A 130 8.35 22.83 8.36
CA SER A 130 9.75 22.92 7.91
C SER A 130 10.22 21.59 7.29
N TYR A 131 9.87 20.46 7.91
CA TYR A 131 10.08 19.11 7.35
C TYR A 131 9.31 18.93 6.05
N PHE A 132 8.04 19.36 6.00
CA PHE A 132 7.19 19.24 4.82
C PHE A 132 7.77 19.97 3.60
N TYR A 133 8.17 21.24 3.76
CA TYR A 133 8.70 22.05 2.66
C TYR A 133 10.00 21.51 2.08
N ILE A 134 10.81 20.79 2.85
CA ILE A 134 11.99 20.11 2.34
C ILE A 134 11.60 18.79 1.65
N ARG A 135 10.80 17.97 2.33
CA ARG A 135 10.49 16.61 1.85
C ARG A 135 9.59 16.58 0.62
N ILE A 136 8.78 17.62 0.37
CA ILE A 136 7.91 17.70 -0.82
C ILE A 136 8.71 17.64 -2.12
N TRP A 137 9.95 18.11 -2.13
CA TRP A 137 10.86 18.02 -3.27
C TRP A 137 11.26 16.58 -3.64
N ALA A 138 11.01 15.61 -2.75
CA ALA A 138 11.16 14.20 -3.10
C ALA A 138 10.00 13.65 -3.95
N ALA A 139 8.92 14.39 -4.17
CA ALA A 139 7.75 13.91 -4.91
C ALA A 139 8.08 13.34 -6.30
N PRO A 140 8.92 13.97 -7.16
CA PRO A 140 9.31 13.40 -8.45
C PRO A 140 10.00 12.05 -8.31
N ALA A 141 10.88 11.90 -7.33
CA ALA A 141 11.58 10.65 -7.08
C ALA A 141 10.64 9.56 -6.53
N THR A 142 9.81 9.90 -5.55
CA THR A 142 8.88 8.96 -4.91
C THR A 142 7.85 8.42 -5.90
N LEU A 143 7.19 9.31 -6.65
CA LEU A 143 6.18 8.90 -7.64
C LEU A 143 6.81 8.22 -8.85
N GLY A 144 7.99 8.66 -9.29
CA GLY A 144 8.78 7.99 -10.30
C GLY A 144 9.15 6.55 -9.89
N LEU A 145 9.53 6.35 -8.63
CA LEU A 145 9.79 5.02 -8.07
C LEU A 145 8.54 4.14 -8.03
N TYR A 146 7.34 4.71 -7.81
CA TYR A 146 6.09 3.93 -7.91
C TYR A 146 5.90 3.39 -9.32
N ALA A 147 6.11 4.21 -10.34
CA ALA A 147 6.04 3.79 -11.74
C ALA A 147 7.09 2.71 -12.07
N ILE A 148 8.34 2.91 -11.67
CA ILE A 148 9.45 1.96 -11.89
C ILE A 148 9.19 0.63 -11.19
N LYS A 149 8.79 0.66 -9.90
CA LYS A 149 8.47 -0.55 -9.13
C LYS A 149 7.32 -1.33 -9.77
N GLY A 150 6.23 -0.63 -10.16
CA GLY A 150 5.11 -1.24 -10.87
C GLY A 150 5.54 -1.89 -12.17
N TRP A 151 6.36 -1.20 -12.95
CA TRP A 151 6.87 -1.72 -14.21
C TRP A 151 7.73 -2.98 -14.02
N PHE A 152 8.66 -3.00 -13.07
CA PHE A 152 9.47 -4.19 -12.77
C PHE A 152 8.62 -5.39 -12.33
N ILE A 153 7.62 -5.17 -11.46
CA ILE A 153 6.68 -6.21 -11.04
C ILE A 153 5.95 -6.78 -12.26
N GLY A 154 5.46 -5.92 -13.15
CA GLY A 154 4.82 -6.32 -14.40
C GLY A 154 5.75 -7.09 -15.33
N MET A 155 7.04 -6.72 -15.38
CA MET A 155 8.10 -7.44 -16.12
C MET A 155 8.55 -8.74 -15.42
N GLN A 156 7.81 -9.24 -14.44
CA GLN A 156 8.08 -10.46 -13.67
C GLN A 156 9.37 -10.40 -12.84
N ASN A 157 9.77 -9.22 -12.40
CA ASN A 157 11.01 -9.02 -11.65
C ASN A 157 10.74 -8.23 -10.35
N SER A 158 10.47 -8.94 -9.26
CA SER A 158 10.28 -8.34 -7.93
C SER A 158 11.60 -8.16 -7.15
N ARG A 159 12.71 -8.73 -7.63
CA ARG A 159 14.01 -8.58 -6.94
C ARG A 159 14.59 -7.17 -7.07
N LEU A 160 14.43 -6.54 -8.25
CA LEU A 160 14.93 -5.19 -8.44
C LEU A 160 14.23 -4.16 -7.54
N PRO A 161 12.89 -4.12 -7.44
CA PRO A 161 12.20 -3.30 -6.46
C PRO A 161 12.66 -3.52 -5.02
N MET A 162 12.91 -4.76 -4.62
CA MET A 162 13.42 -5.11 -3.29
C MET A 162 14.80 -4.49 -3.04
N TRP A 163 15.74 -4.66 -3.95
CA TRP A 163 17.09 -4.10 -3.79
C TRP A 163 17.07 -2.57 -3.80
N ILE A 164 16.24 -1.95 -4.63
CA ILE A 164 16.05 -0.49 -4.63
C ILE A 164 15.50 -0.02 -3.27
N ALA A 165 14.51 -0.73 -2.69
CA ALA A 165 13.96 -0.37 -1.40
C ALA A 165 14.99 -0.49 -0.27
N ILE A 166 15.76 -1.58 -0.23
CA ILE A 166 16.84 -1.77 0.75
C ILE A 166 17.88 -0.66 0.59
N PHE A 167 18.28 -0.34 -0.64
CA PHE A 167 19.26 0.71 -0.92
C PHE A 167 18.76 2.08 -0.43
N ILE A 168 17.49 2.44 -0.72
CA ILE A 168 16.87 3.68 -0.24
C ILE A 168 16.92 3.75 1.27
N ASN A 169 16.58 2.67 1.97
CA ASN A 169 16.60 2.64 3.43
C ASN A 169 18.00 2.83 4.00
N ILE A 170 19.01 2.17 3.44
CA ILE A 170 20.41 2.33 3.87
C ILE A 170 20.85 3.77 3.66
N VAL A 171 20.62 4.35 2.48
CA VAL A 171 21.01 5.75 2.20
C VAL A 171 20.29 6.72 3.12
N ASN A 172 18.99 6.50 3.36
CA ASN A 172 18.22 7.35 4.28
C ASN A 172 18.81 7.29 5.70
N ILE A 173 19.03 6.10 6.24
CA ILE A 173 19.60 5.91 7.60
C ILE A 173 20.95 6.63 7.72
N VAL A 174 21.85 6.39 6.76
CA VAL A 174 23.20 7.00 6.78
C VAL A 174 23.11 8.52 6.68
N CYS A 175 22.31 9.05 5.75
CA CYS A 175 22.15 10.50 5.59
C CYS A 175 21.49 11.14 6.83
N SER A 176 20.44 10.53 7.36
CA SER A 176 19.74 11.03 8.55
C SER A 176 20.69 11.05 9.77
N LEU A 177 21.47 9.99 9.99
CA LEU A 177 22.46 9.96 11.07
C LEU A 177 23.52 11.06 10.90
N VAL A 178 24.09 11.21 9.70
CA VAL A 178 25.10 12.24 9.43
C VAL A 178 24.51 13.66 9.62
N PHE A 179 23.35 13.93 9.06
CA PHE A 179 22.78 15.28 9.11
C PHE A 179 22.28 15.65 10.50
N VAL A 180 21.75 14.70 11.27
CA VAL A 180 21.24 14.99 12.61
C VAL A 180 22.35 14.95 13.65
N LEU A 181 23.18 13.92 13.67
CA LEU A 181 24.15 13.71 14.75
C LEU A 181 25.48 14.45 14.50
N VAL A 182 25.92 14.58 13.25
CA VAL A 182 27.22 15.20 12.92
C VAL A 182 27.05 16.66 12.56
N LEU A 183 26.06 16.99 11.70
CA LEU A 183 25.83 18.36 11.23
C LEU A 183 24.82 19.14 12.09
N HIS A 184 24.13 18.49 13.01
CA HIS A 184 23.14 19.10 13.92
C HIS A 184 22.01 19.86 13.18
N TRP A 185 21.53 19.28 12.05
CA TRP A 185 20.47 19.91 11.25
C TRP A 185 19.06 19.51 11.69
N ASP A 186 18.93 18.88 12.84
CA ASP A 186 17.67 18.48 13.46
C ASP A 186 16.70 17.80 12.47
N ILE A 187 15.41 18.11 12.55
CA ILE A 187 14.35 17.55 11.69
C ILE A 187 14.56 17.86 10.19
N LYS A 188 15.23 18.98 9.88
CA LYS A 188 15.55 19.34 8.48
C LYS A 188 16.54 18.35 7.88
N GLY A 189 17.48 17.85 8.71
CA GLY A 189 18.44 16.84 8.32
C GLY A 189 17.76 15.53 7.93
N VAL A 190 16.78 15.08 8.69
CA VAL A 190 15.97 13.87 8.36
C VAL A 190 15.20 14.06 7.06
N ALA A 191 14.55 15.23 6.89
CA ALA A 191 13.83 15.54 5.66
C ALA A 191 14.74 15.49 4.43
N LEU A 192 15.92 16.12 4.51
CA LEU A 192 16.90 16.15 3.42
C LEU A 192 17.50 14.75 3.17
N GLY A 193 17.79 13.98 4.23
CA GLY A 193 18.21 12.58 4.12
C GLY A 193 17.23 11.74 3.33
N THR A 194 15.93 11.92 3.59
CA THR A 194 14.86 11.26 2.84
C THR A 194 14.84 11.70 1.37
N VAL A 195 14.99 12.99 1.07
CA VAL A 195 15.06 13.50 -0.31
C VAL A 195 16.22 12.86 -1.07
N ILE A 196 17.42 12.87 -0.50
CA ILE A 196 18.61 12.26 -1.10
C ILE A 196 18.41 10.76 -1.32
N ALA A 197 17.86 10.05 -0.35
CA ALA A 197 17.57 8.62 -0.45
C ALA A 197 16.59 8.30 -1.59
N GLN A 198 15.52 9.09 -1.74
CA GLN A 198 14.54 8.87 -2.81
C GLN A 198 15.13 9.13 -4.19
N TYR A 199 15.89 10.22 -4.38
CA TYR A 199 16.55 10.50 -5.65
C TYR A 199 17.63 9.48 -5.98
N SER A 200 18.45 9.06 -5.01
CA SER A 200 19.44 8.01 -5.23
C SER A 200 18.77 6.68 -5.63
N GLY A 201 17.64 6.33 -4.99
CA GLY A 201 16.83 5.19 -5.37
C GLY A 201 16.24 5.30 -6.78
N LEU A 202 15.77 6.50 -7.17
CA LEU A 202 15.31 6.76 -8.54
C LEU A 202 16.43 6.55 -9.56
N LEU A 203 17.62 7.10 -9.30
CA LEU A 203 18.79 6.93 -10.18
C LEU A 203 19.20 5.46 -10.32
N VAL A 204 19.22 4.71 -9.22
CA VAL A 204 19.48 3.26 -9.25
C VAL A 204 18.37 2.52 -10.02
N GLY A 205 17.10 2.91 -9.82
CA GLY A 205 15.98 2.35 -10.57
C GLY A 205 16.12 2.58 -12.10
N LEU A 206 16.42 3.80 -12.50
CA LEU A 206 16.67 4.15 -13.91
C LEU A 206 17.93 3.44 -14.46
N TYR A 207 18.98 3.32 -13.67
CA TYR A 207 20.16 2.55 -14.03
C TYR A 207 19.80 1.08 -14.34
N PHE A 208 19.01 0.43 -13.49
CA PHE A 208 18.56 -0.94 -13.78
C PHE A 208 17.66 -1.04 -14.99
N VAL A 209 16.80 -0.04 -15.24
CA VAL A 209 16.03 0.03 -16.50
C VAL A 209 16.97 0.12 -17.71
N ALA A 210 17.95 1.01 -17.67
CA ALA A 210 18.92 1.21 -18.74
C ALA A 210 19.82 -0.01 -18.93
N PHE A 211 20.36 -0.58 -17.86
CA PHE A 211 21.31 -1.69 -17.92
C PHE A 211 20.64 -3.00 -18.37
N ARG A 212 19.51 -3.35 -17.75
CA ARG A 212 18.87 -4.66 -18.01
C ARG A 212 17.92 -4.66 -19.20
N TYR A 213 17.27 -3.53 -19.45
CA TYR A 213 16.26 -3.37 -20.50
C TYR A 213 16.64 -2.32 -21.54
N GLY A 214 17.84 -1.78 -21.49
CA GLY A 214 18.30 -0.69 -22.39
C GLY A 214 18.18 -1.02 -23.88
N LYS A 215 18.45 -2.26 -24.29
CA LYS A 215 18.24 -2.71 -25.69
C LYS A 215 16.78 -2.55 -26.10
N LEU A 216 15.82 -2.88 -25.20
CA LEU A 216 14.40 -2.76 -25.43
C LEU A 216 13.99 -1.30 -25.67
N PHE A 217 14.50 -0.38 -24.84
CA PHE A 217 14.22 1.04 -24.95
C PHE A 217 14.93 1.66 -26.17
N ARG A 218 16.22 1.40 -26.36
CA ARG A 218 17.02 1.97 -27.43
C ARG A 218 16.48 1.67 -28.84
N GLN A 219 15.90 0.49 -29.03
CA GLN A 219 15.30 0.09 -30.31
C GLN A 219 13.98 0.80 -30.62
N ARG A 220 13.32 1.39 -29.61
CA ARG A 220 11.94 1.90 -29.71
C ARG A 220 11.80 3.38 -29.41
N LEU A 221 12.71 3.95 -28.61
CA LEU A 221 12.65 5.36 -28.22
C LEU A 221 12.98 6.24 -29.43
N SER A 222 11.91 6.79 -30.03
CA SER A 222 11.97 7.90 -30.94
C SER A 222 11.03 9.01 -30.47
N ALA A 223 11.27 10.24 -30.91
CA ALA A 223 10.37 11.35 -30.55
C ALA A 223 8.93 11.09 -31.02
N GLU A 224 8.76 10.48 -32.18
CA GLU A 224 7.43 10.11 -32.68
C GLU A 224 6.77 9.01 -31.85
N PHE A 225 7.53 8.01 -31.39
CA PHE A 225 7.02 6.96 -30.50
C PHE A 225 6.52 7.54 -29.18
N VAL A 226 7.27 8.47 -28.57
CA VAL A 226 6.87 9.15 -27.33
C VAL A 226 5.62 10.00 -27.59
N ARG A 227 5.59 10.80 -28.67
CA ARG A 227 4.43 11.62 -29.02
C ARG A 227 3.17 10.79 -29.23
N GLN A 228 3.26 9.67 -29.93
CA GLN A 228 2.14 8.74 -30.15
C GLN A 228 1.68 8.12 -28.83
N THR A 229 2.62 7.74 -27.95
CA THR A 229 2.34 7.14 -26.64
C THR A 229 1.54 8.08 -25.73
N LEU A 230 1.81 9.39 -25.82
CA LEU A 230 1.18 10.43 -25.00
C LEU A 230 -0.09 11.03 -25.63
N LYS A 231 -0.54 10.54 -26.80
CA LYS A 231 -1.82 10.96 -27.38
C LYS A 231 -2.97 10.65 -26.43
N TRP A 232 -3.93 11.55 -26.31
CA TRP A 232 -5.07 11.40 -25.38
C TRP A 232 -5.88 10.11 -25.60
N SER A 233 -6.07 9.70 -26.86
CA SER A 233 -6.75 8.45 -27.20
C SER A 233 -6.11 7.23 -26.51
N GLU A 234 -4.78 7.20 -26.45
CA GLU A 234 -3.99 6.14 -25.83
C GLU A 234 -3.92 6.26 -24.30
N MET A 235 -3.88 7.49 -23.79
CA MET A 235 -3.84 7.80 -22.36
C MET A 235 -5.18 7.54 -21.66
N ARG A 236 -6.31 7.71 -22.36
CA ARG A 236 -7.67 7.62 -21.79
C ARG A 236 -7.92 6.30 -21.05
N ARG A 237 -7.46 5.17 -21.63
CA ARG A 237 -7.63 3.85 -20.98
C ARG A 237 -6.78 3.77 -19.71
N PHE A 238 -5.57 4.27 -19.75
CA PHE A 238 -4.65 4.28 -18.61
C PHE A 238 -5.21 5.15 -17.48
N PHE A 239 -5.68 6.36 -17.78
CA PHE A 239 -6.34 7.23 -16.79
C PHE A 239 -7.60 6.61 -16.18
N ARG A 240 -8.43 5.95 -16.99
CA ARG A 240 -9.65 5.31 -16.49
C ARG A 240 -9.32 4.23 -15.46
N VAL A 241 -8.39 3.33 -15.75
CA VAL A 241 -8.00 2.26 -14.83
C VAL A 241 -7.38 2.83 -13.56
N ASN A 242 -6.48 3.78 -13.70
CA ASN A 242 -5.84 4.43 -12.55
C ASN A 242 -6.84 5.25 -11.72
N GLY A 243 -7.80 5.92 -12.35
CA GLY A 243 -8.88 6.63 -11.67
C GLY A 243 -9.80 5.69 -10.87
N ASP A 244 -10.14 4.52 -11.41
CA ASP A 244 -10.90 3.51 -10.68
C ASP A 244 -10.12 3.02 -9.43
N ILE A 245 -8.79 2.80 -9.57
CA ILE A 245 -7.93 2.39 -8.45
C ILE A 245 -7.81 3.51 -7.42
N PHE A 246 -7.70 4.77 -7.86
CA PHE A 246 -7.67 5.94 -6.98
C PHE A 246 -8.96 6.05 -6.15
N LEU A 247 -10.13 5.97 -6.79
CA LEU A 247 -11.42 6.00 -6.10
C LEU A 247 -11.56 4.85 -5.08
N ARG A 248 -11.11 3.65 -5.45
CA ARG A 248 -11.03 2.52 -4.52
C ARG A 248 -10.15 2.85 -3.31
N THR A 249 -9.01 3.51 -3.52
CA THR A 249 -8.08 3.85 -2.44
C THR A 249 -8.66 4.91 -1.51
N ILE A 250 -9.41 5.88 -2.03
CA ILE A 250 -10.15 6.86 -1.21
C ILE A 250 -11.15 6.15 -0.29
N CYS A 251 -11.92 5.18 -0.80
CA CYS A 251 -12.86 4.41 0.04
C CYS A 251 -12.13 3.66 1.16
N LEU A 252 -10.99 3.05 0.83
CA LEU A 252 -10.16 2.37 1.83
C LEU A 252 -9.67 3.36 2.89
N ALA A 253 -9.12 4.50 2.48
CA ALA A 253 -8.67 5.55 3.39
C ALA A 253 -9.81 6.07 4.28
N ALA A 254 -11.00 6.28 3.71
CA ALA A 254 -12.16 6.74 4.45
C ALA A 254 -12.56 5.78 5.58
N VAL A 255 -12.56 4.46 5.32
CA VAL A 255 -12.88 3.45 6.35
C VAL A 255 -11.84 3.48 7.48
N PHE A 256 -10.53 3.49 7.17
CA PHE A 256 -9.50 3.53 8.20
C PHE A 256 -9.51 4.83 9.01
N THR A 257 -9.69 5.97 8.32
CA THR A 257 -9.83 7.27 8.99
C THR A 257 -11.06 7.30 9.90
N PHE A 258 -12.18 6.75 9.44
CA PHE A 258 -13.39 6.66 10.25
C PHE A 258 -13.18 5.78 11.49
N ILE A 259 -12.55 4.60 11.35
CA ILE A 259 -12.25 3.74 12.50
C ILE A 259 -11.43 4.52 13.54
N THR A 260 -10.32 5.14 13.13
CA THR A 260 -9.46 5.90 14.05
C THR A 260 -10.19 7.07 14.69
N SER A 261 -11.00 7.81 13.91
CA SER A 261 -11.78 8.94 14.42
C SER A 261 -12.85 8.50 15.41
N GLU A 262 -13.55 7.40 15.11
CA GLU A 262 -14.62 6.90 15.98
C GLU A 262 -14.06 6.28 17.26
N SER A 263 -12.95 5.54 17.18
CA SER A 263 -12.24 5.04 18.36
C SER A 263 -11.84 6.17 19.31
N GLY A 264 -11.34 7.29 18.77
CA GLY A 264 -11.00 8.49 19.55
C GLY A 264 -12.23 9.21 20.14
N ARG A 265 -13.41 9.08 19.51
CA ARG A 265 -14.67 9.61 20.06
C ARG A 265 -15.23 8.76 21.20
N ILE A 266 -14.95 7.45 21.19
CA ILE A 266 -15.35 6.55 22.28
C ILE A 266 -14.51 6.89 23.51
N SER A 267 -13.19 6.70 23.44
CA SER A 267 -12.26 7.13 24.49
C SER A 267 -10.80 7.03 24.03
N ASP A 268 -9.89 7.72 24.73
CA ASP A 268 -8.44 7.62 24.48
C ASP A 268 -7.93 6.19 24.69
N GLN A 269 -8.53 5.45 25.61
CA GLN A 269 -8.19 4.06 25.87
C GLN A 269 -8.56 3.17 24.69
N ILE A 270 -9.77 3.31 24.13
CA ILE A 270 -10.23 2.56 22.96
C ILE A 270 -9.41 2.93 21.72
N LEU A 271 -9.05 4.21 21.54
CA LEU A 271 -8.15 4.62 20.46
C LEU A 271 -6.81 3.87 20.54
N ALA A 272 -6.23 3.74 21.73
CA ALA A 272 -4.99 3.00 21.93
C ALA A 272 -5.17 1.49 21.69
N VAL A 273 -6.27 0.91 22.14
CA VAL A 273 -6.63 -0.50 21.89
C VAL A 273 -6.73 -0.77 20.39
N ASP A 274 -7.51 0.04 19.68
CA ASP A 274 -7.73 -0.15 18.24
C ASP A 274 -6.46 0.09 17.41
N ALA A 275 -5.61 1.01 17.84
CA ALA A 275 -4.29 1.18 17.25
C ALA A 275 -3.45 -0.10 17.34
N LEU A 276 -3.47 -0.80 18.48
CA LEU A 276 -2.80 -2.10 18.66
C LEU A 276 -3.43 -3.20 17.79
N LEU A 277 -4.76 -3.29 17.76
CA LEU A 277 -5.46 -4.28 16.91
C LEU A 277 -5.16 -4.05 15.42
N LEU A 278 -5.09 -2.79 14.97
CA LEU A 278 -4.71 -2.45 13.60
C LEU A 278 -3.26 -2.80 13.27
N GLN A 279 -2.35 -2.90 14.25
CA GLN A 279 -0.99 -3.40 14.00
C GLN A 279 -0.99 -4.88 13.59
N PHE A 280 -1.83 -5.72 14.19
CA PHE A 280 -1.99 -7.12 13.76
C PHE A 280 -2.54 -7.21 12.33
N PHE A 281 -3.52 -6.37 12.01
CA PHE A 281 -4.02 -6.26 10.63
C PHE A 281 -2.91 -5.86 9.66
N THR A 282 -2.12 -4.87 10.02
CA THR A 282 -1.03 -4.35 9.18
C THR A 282 0.06 -5.39 8.96
N LEU A 283 0.47 -6.12 10.01
CA LEU A 283 1.45 -7.20 9.92
C LEU A 283 0.98 -8.30 8.95
N PHE A 284 -0.29 -8.74 9.09
CA PHE A 284 -0.89 -9.71 8.17
C PHE A 284 -0.95 -9.17 6.74
N SER A 285 -1.34 -7.90 6.56
CA SER A 285 -1.47 -7.27 5.25
C SER A 285 -0.14 -7.22 4.49
N TYR A 286 0.97 -6.91 5.14
CA TYR A 286 2.29 -6.86 4.49
C TYR A 286 2.72 -8.19 3.87
N ILE A 287 2.38 -9.30 4.54
CA ILE A 287 2.66 -10.64 4.02
C ILE A 287 1.71 -10.97 2.85
N MET A 288 0.41 -10.72 3.05
CA MET A 288 -0.61 -10.97 2.01
C MET A 288 -0.41 -10.14 0.76
N ASP A 289 0.00 -8.88 0.89
CA ASP A 289 0.31 -7.99 -0.23
C ASP A 289 1.47 -8.53 -1.08
N GLY A 290 2.44 -9.22 -0.48
CA GLY A 290 3.49 -9.89 -1.25
C GLY A 290 2.93 -10.95 -2.20
N PHE A 291 1.96 -11.74 -1.74
CA PHE A 291 1.26 -12.72 -2.58
C PHE A 291 0.28 -12.05 -3.57
N ALA A 292 -0.34 -10.94 -3.17
CA ALA A 292 -1.16 -10.13 -4.07
C ALA A 292 -0.33 -9.58 -5.25
N TYR A 293 0.90 -9.10 -5.02
CA TYR A 293 1.80 -8.63 -6.09
C TYR A 293 2.25 -9.78 -7.00
N ALA A 294 2.47 -10.98 -6.45
CA ALA A 294 2.72 -12.15 -7.28
C ALA A 294 1.49 -12.50 -8.14
N GLY A 295 0.28 -12.39 -7.59
CA GLY A 295 -0.98 -12.52 -8.31
C GLY A 295 -1.13 -11.49 -9.42
N GLU A 296 -0.89 -10.22 -9.11
CA GLU A 296 -0.91 -9.10 -10.05
C GLU A 296 -0.01 -9.36 -11.27
N SER A 297 1.19 -9.80 -11.02
CA SER A 297 2.20 -10.09 -12.03
C SER A 297 1.86 -11.32 -12.88
N LEU A 298 1.54 -12.46 -12.25
CA LEU A 298 1.29 -13.72 -12.94
C LEU A 298 -0.07 -13.75 -13.65
N VAL A 299 -1.13 -13.26 -13.01
CA VAL A 299 -2.46 -13.18 -13.61
C VAL A 299 -2.43 -12.26 -14.83
N GLY A 300 -1.81 -11.07 -14.72
CA GLY A 300 -1.63 -10.18 -15.87
C GLY A 300 -0.89 -10.86 -17.02
N ARG A 301 0.21 -11.55 -16.72
CA ARG A 301 0.98 -12.30 -17.70
C ARG A 301 0.14 -13.36 -18.43
N TYR A 302 -0.62 -14.19 -17.68
CA TYR A 302 -1.36 -15.30 -18.31
C TYR A 302 -2.61 -14.80 -19.06
N ILE A 303 -3.24 -13.71 -18.63
CA ILE A 303 -4.28 -13.04 -19.41
C ILE A 303 -3.71 -12.49 -20.71
N GLY A 304 -2.56 -11.80 -20.65
CA GLY A 304 -1.88 -11.31 -21.85
C GLY A 304 -1.48 -12.42 -22.82
N ALA A 305 -1.01 -13.53 -22.31
CA ALA A 305 -0.64 -14.72 -23.09
C ALA A 305 -1.85 -15.54 -23.59
N ARG A 306 -3.08 -15.23 -23.16
CA ARG A 306 -4.30 -16.01 -23.40
C ARG A 306 -4.17 -17.46 -22.89
N ASP A 307 -3.35 -17.70 -21.87
CA ASP A 307 -3.13 -19.03 -21.28
C ASP A 307 -4.07 -19.27 -20.10
N ARG A 308 -5.29 -19.70 -20.40
CA ARG A 308 -6.34 -19.98 -19.42
C ARG A 308 -5.93 -21.08 -18.43
N ARG A 309 -5.21 -22.11 -18.87
CA ARG A 309 -4.81 -23.23 -18.01
C ARG A 309 -3.87 -22.75 -16.90
N SER A 310 -2.81 -22.04 -17.27
CA SER A 310 -1.86 -21.47 -16.30
C SER A 310 -2.51 -20.41 -15.41
N LEU A 311 -3.45 -19.62 -15.94
CA LEU A 311 -4.22 -18.63 -15.17
C LEU A 311 -5.01 -19.31 -14.04
N VAL A 312 -5.85 -20.31 -14.38
CA VAL A 312 -6.66 -21.04 -13.40
C VAL A 312 -5.79 -21.74 -12.35
N THR A 313 -4.72 -22.40 -12.80
CA THR A 313 -3.76 -23.06 -11.90
C THR A 313 -3.13 -22.06 -10.95
N THR A 314 -2.68 -20.91 -11.44
CA THR A 314 -2.06 -19.85 -10.61
C THR A 314 -3.03 -19.31 -9.57
N VAL A 315 -4.26 -18.99 -9.97
CA VAL A 315 -5.27 -18.47 -9.03
C VAL A 315 -5.60 -19.51 -7.94
N ARG A 316 -5.74 -20.79 -8.29
CA ARG A 316 -5.94 -21.85 -7.29
C ARG A 316 -4.77 -21.95 -6.29
N HIS A 317 -3.53 -21.87 -6.78
CA HIS A 317 -2.36 -21.92 -5.90
C HIS A 317 -2.26 -20.67 -5.01
N LEU A 318 -2.58 -19.48 -5.54
CA LEU A 318 -2.64 -18.26 -4.76
C LEU A 318 -3.68 -18.34 -3.64
N ILE A 319 -4.89 -18.86 -3.94
CA ILE A 319 -5.92 -19.11 -2.92
C ILE A 319 -5.42 -20.12 -1.88
N GLY A 320 -4.76 -21.20 -2.31
CA GLY A 320 -4.16 -22.18 -1.40
C GLY A 320 -3.11 -21.55 -0.46
N TRP A 321 -2.23 -20.69 -0.98
CA TRP A 321 -1.27 -19.95 -0.18
C TRP A 321 -1.97 -18.96 0.76
N GLY A 322 -2.99 -18.25 0.29
CA GLY A 322 -3.80 -17.36 1.11
C GLY A 322 -4.44 -18.08 2.30
N LEU A 323 -5.06 -19.24 2.07
CA LEU A 323 -5.63 -20.09 3.13
C LEU A 323 -4.57 -20.62 4.10
N ALA A 324 -3.43 -21.09 3.58
CA ALA A 324 -2.33 -21.56 4.43
C ALA A 324 -1.79 -20.45 5.34
N LEU A 325 -1.61 -19.23 4.80
CA LEU A 325 -1.21 -18.07 5.59
C LEU A 325 -2.27 -17.63 6.60
N THR A 326 -3.54 -17.69 6.22
CA THR A 326 -4.67 -17.43 7.14
C THR A 326 -4.58 -18.36 8.34
N LEU A 327 -4.46 -19.67 8.12
CA LEU A 327 -4.35 -20.65 9.19
C LEU A 327 -3.09 -20.42 10.05
N LEU A 328 -1.95 -20.15 9.41
CA LEU A 328 -0.70 -19.86 10.09
C LEU A 328 -0.82 -18.62 11.00
N PHE A 329 -1.33 -17.50 10.46
CA PHE A 329 -1.44 -16.26 11.24
C PHE A 329 -2.49 -16.34 12.34
N THR A 330 -3.63 -17.00 12.08
CA THR A 330 -4.63 -17.25 13.12
C THR A 330 -4.04 -18.10 14.25
N ALA A 331 -3.28 -19.16 13.94
CA ALA A 331 -2.58 -19.96 14.93
C ALA A 331 -1.51 -19.19 15.70
N LEU A 332 -0.70 -18.37 14.99
CA LEU A 332 0.33 -17.52 15.61
C LEU A 332 -0.31 -16.48 16.55
N TYR A 333 -1.39 -15.85 16.13
CA TYR A 333 -2.09 -14.86 16.94
C TYR A 333 -2.80 -15.50 18.15
N ALA A 334 -3.33 -16.71 18.00
CA ALA A 334 -3.91 -17.46 19.12
C ALA A 334 -2.85 -17.88 20.14
N ALA A 335 -1.68 -18.33 19.69
CA ALA A 335 -0.61 -18.82 20.57
C ALA A 335 0.22 -17.70 21.19
N PHE A 336 0.48 -16.62 20.43
CA PHE A 336 1.45 -15.57 20.78
C PHE A 336 0.86 -14.15 20.78
N GLY A 337 -0.46 -13.99 20.75
CA GLY A 337 -1.09 -12.66 20.65
C GLY A 337 -0.70 -11.72 21.78
N GLU A 338 -0.60 -12.21 23.03
CA GLU A 338 -0.16 -11.38 24.16
C GLU A 338 1.31 -10.97 24.04
N GLN A 339 2.19 -11.84 23.55
CA GLN A 339 3.60 -11.52 23.30
C GLN A 339 3.72 -10.44 22.22
N PHE A 340 2.91 -10.52 21.15
CA PHE A 340 2.87 -9.47 20.13
C PHE A 340 2.40 -8.13 20.70
N LEU A 341 1.38 -8.12 21.57
CA LEU A 341 0.95 -6.89 22.25
C LEU A 341 2.10 -6.25 23.03
N ARG A 342 2.89 -7.05 23.76
CA ARG A 342 4.07 -6.57 24.51
C ARG A 342 5.20 -6.07 23.63
N ILE A 343 5.30 -6.54 22.38
CA ILE A 343 6.23 -5.98 21.39
C ILE A 343 5.75 -4.61 20.90
N PHE A 344 4.43 -4.42 20.76
CA PHE A 344 3.85 -3.18 20.25
C PHE A 344 3.68 -2.10 21.31
N SER A 345 3.55 -2.46 22.59
CA SER A 345 3.34 -1.51 23.69
C SER A 345 3.88 -2.02 25.03
N ASP A 346 4.51 -1.10 25.77
CA ASP A 346 4.96 -1.33 27.16
C ASP A 346 3.90 -0.91 28.19
N LYS A 347 2.75 -0.38 27.75
CA LYS A 347 1.68 0.12 28.62
C LYS A 347 0.77 -1.02 29.04
N GLU A 348 0.95 -1.54 30.28
CA GLU A 348 0.18 -2.66 30.80
C GLU A 348 -1.34 -2.40 30.82
N ASN A 349 -1.77 -1.17 31.13
CA ASN A 349 -3.21 -0.80 31.10
C ASN A 349 -3.81 -0.95 29.70
N VAL A 350 -3.07 -0.61 28.64
CA VAL A 350 -3.55 -0.73 27.24
C VAL A 350 -3.57 -2.21 26.84
N ILE A 351 -2.54 -2.97 27.23
CA ILE A 351 -2.48 -4.41 26.97
C ILE A 351 -3.67 -5.13 27.62
N LEU A 352 -3.95 -4.83 28.90
CA LEU A 352 -5.09 -5.39 29.62
C LEU A 352 -6.43 -5.01 29.00
N ALA A 353 -6.59 -3.73 28.59
CA ALA A 353 -7.79 -3.24 27.90
C ALA A 353 -7.98 -3.88 26.52
N THR A 354 -6.91 -4.35 25.87
CA THR A 354 -6.97 -5.02 24.57
C THR A 354 -7.44 -6.48 24.67
N LYS A 355 -7.24 -7.14 25.82
CA LYS A 355 -7.58 -8.57 26.00
C LYS A 355 -9.01 -8.94 25.59
N PRO A 356 -10.07 -8.20 25.97
CA PRO A 356 -11.44 -8.51 25.57
C PRO A 356 -11.68 -8.49 24.05
N TYR A 357 -10.81 -7.79 23.30
CA TYR A 357 -10.92 -7.63 21.86
C TYR A 357 -10.01 -8.60 21.08
N MET A 358 -9.22 -9.44 21.73
CA MET A 358 -8.29 -10.39 21.09
C MET A 358 -8.99 -11.34 20.12
N PHE A 359 -10.27 -11.60 20.30
CA PHE A 359 -11.09 -12.39 19.36
C PHE A 359 -11.06 -11.81 17.94
N TRP A 360 -11.09 -10.47 17.80
CA TRP A 360 -11.05 -9.82 16.48
C TRP A 360 -9.74 -10.10 15.76
N ILE A 361 -8.62 -10.16 16.48
CA ILE A 361 -7.30 -10.46 15.90
C ILE A 361 -7.29 -11.83 15.22
N LEU A 362 -8.00 -12.82 15.77
CA LEU A 362 -8.10 -14.16 15.20
C LEU A 362 -8.96 -14.18 13.92
N ILE A 363 -9.93 -13.28 13.81
CA ILE A 363 -10.84 -13.21 12.66
C ILE A 363 -10.23 -12.39 11.53
N ILE A 364 -9.36 -11.43 11.81
CA ILE A 364 -8.71 -10.57 10.79
C ILE A 364 -8.14 -11.38 9.62
N PRO A 365 -7.29 -12.43 9.82
CA PRO A 365 -6.76 -13.20 8.70
C PRO A 365 -7.85 -13.90 7.89
N VAL A 366 -8.89 -14.41 8.56
CA VAL A 366 -10.00 -15.14 7.93
C VAL A 366 -10.82 -14.23 7.01
N CYS A 367 -11.20 -13.04 7.48
CA CYS A 367 -11.98 -12.09 6.70
C CYS A 367 -11.13 -11.34 5.66
N GLY A 368 -9.84 -11.12 5.98
CA GLY A 368 -8.96 -10.24 5.20
C GLY A 368 -8.28 -10.92 4.00
N PHE A 369 -7.90 -12.21 4.08
CA PHE A 369 -7.04 -12.83 3.07
C PHE A 369 -7.59 -12.71 1.64
N SER A 370 -8.89 -12.92 1.48
CA SER A 370 -9.55 -12.84 0.17
C SER A 370 -9.52 -11.43 -0.40
N ALA A 371 -9.72 -10.42 0.44
CA ALA A 371 -9.70 -9.02 0.04
C ALA A 371 -8.34 -8.59 -0.53
N PHE A 372 -7.23 -8.99 0.11
CA PHE A 372 -5.89 -8.69 -0.37
C PHE A 372 -5.55 -9.46 -1.64
N LEU A 373 -5.82 -10.76 -1.64
CA LEU A 373 -5.45 -11.64 -2.74
C LEU A 373 -6.19 -11.29 -4.03
N PHE A 374 -7.50 -11.09 -3.94
CA PHE A 374 -8.29 -10.72 -5.11
C PHE A 374 -7.97 -9.32 -5.63
N ASP A 375 -7.57 -8.38 -4.79
CA ASP A 375 -7.07 -7.09 -5.28
C ASP A 375 -5.90 -7.28 -6.26
N GLY A 376 -4.90 -8.10 -5.91
CA GLY A 376 -3.80 -8.40 -6.81
C GLY A 376 -4.27 -9.07 -8.12
N ILE A 377 -5.18 -10.03 -8.03
CA ILE A 377 -5.75 -10.72 -9.20
C ILE A 377 -6.48 -9.72 -10.11
N PHE A 378 -7.29 -8.82 -9.55
CA PHE A 378 -8.05 -7.84 -10.31
C PHE A 378 -7.19 -6.73 -10.92
N ILE A 379 -6.12 -6.32 -10.24
CA ILE A 379 -5.12 -5.41 -10.80
C ILE A 379 -4.42 -6.05 -12.00
N GLY A 380 -3.94 -7.31 -11.87
CA GLY A 380 -3.34 -8.05 -12.96
C GLY A 380 -4.28 -8.23 -14.15
N ALA A 381 -5.57 -8.44 -13.89
CA ALA A 381 -6.61 -8.49 -14.91
C ALA A 381 -6.99 -7.11 -15.49
N THR A 382 -6.48 -6.01 -14.94
CA THR A 382 -6.91 -4.63 -15.24
C THR A 382 -8.44 -4.44 -15.15
N ALA A 383 -9.07 -5.18 -14.21
CA ALA A 383 -10.52 -5.17 -13.98
C ALA A 383 -10.92 -4.12 -12.92
N SER A 384 -10.37 -2.91 -13.07
CA SER A 384 -10.46 -1.81 -12.10
C SER A 384 -11.89 -1.39 -11.75
N ARG A 385 -12.81 -1.38 -12.75
CA ARG A 385 -14.21 -1.05 -12.51
C ARG A 385 -14.89 -2.00 -11.51
N THR A 386 -14.65 -3.29 -11.67
CA THR A 386 -15.23 -4.29 -10.77
C THR A 386 -14.65 -4.13 -9.37
N MET A 387 -13.34 -3.94 -9.26
CA MET A 387 -12.66 -3.70 -7.99
C MET A 387 -13.18 -2.44 -7.29
N ARG A 388 -13.35 -1.33 -8.00
CA ARG A 388 -13.95 -0.10 -7.47
C ARG A 388 -15.39 -0.31 -7.00
N ASN A 389 -16.22 -0.96 -7.80
CA ASN A 389 -17.64 -1.17 -7.47
C ASN A 389 -17.82 -2.08 -6.26
N THR A 390 -17.02 -3.15 -6.14
CA THR A 390 -17.02 -4.01 -4.94
C THR A 390 -16.55 -3.25 -3.71
N MET A 391 -15.60 -2.31 -3.86
CA MET A 391 -15.16 -1.46 -2.78
C MET A 391 -16.26 -0.50 -2.32
N PHE A 392 -17.00 0.13 -3.24
CA PHE A 392 -18.14 0.98 -2.88
C PHE A 392 -19.21 0.21 -2.10
N ILE A 393 -19.54 -1.02 -2.55
CA ILE A 393 -20.51 -1.88 -1.86
C ILE A 393 -19.99 -2.24 -0.46
N ALA A 394 -18.72 -2.62 -0.34
CA ALA A 394 -18.11 -2.97 0.95
C ALA A 394 -18.08 -1.77 1.90
N THR A 395 -17.75 -0.58 1.41
CA THR A 395 -17.76 0.66 2.21
C THR A 395 -19.18 1.03 2.65
N ALA A 396 -20.15 0.91 1.77
CA ALA A 396 -21.55 1.12 2.13
C ALA A 396 -22.04 0.10 3.18
N ALA A 397 -21.65 -1.17 3.03
CA ALA A 397 -21.95 -2.21 4.03
C ALA A 397 -21.31 -1.93 5.39
N PHE A 398 -20.06 -1.41 5.41
CA PHE A 398 -19.40 -0.99 6.66
C PHE A 398 -20.24 0.03 7.42
N PHE A 399 -20.61 1.13 6.77
CA PHE A 399 -21.40 2.19 7.42
C PHE A 399 -22.81 1.72 7.76
N ALA A 400 -23.46 0.93 6.90
CA ALA A 400 -24.80 0.41 7.16
C ALA A 400 -24.81 -0.53 8.38
N VAL A 401 -23.82 -1.40 8.51
CA VAL A 401 -23.69 -2.30 9.66
C VAL A 401 -23.37 -1.51 10.92
N TYR A 402 -22.39 -0.61 10.88
CA TYR A 402 -22.01 0.18 12.05
C TYR A 402 -23.18 0.99 12.59
N TYR A 403 -23.78 1.84 11.78
CA TYR A 403 -24.90 2.68 12.21
C TYR A 403 -26.17 1.88 12.47
N GLY A 404 -26.39 0.78 11.72
CA GLY A 404 -27.50 -0.13 11.97
C GLY A 404 -27.45 -0.80 13.34
N LEU A 405 -26.26 -1.26 13.75
CA LEU A 405 -26.05 -1.85 15.08
C LEU A 405 -26.22 -0.82 16.19
N LEU A 406 -25.70 0.40 16.00
CA LEU A 406 -25.89 1.49 16.98
C LEU A 406 -27.36 1.88 17.13
N ALA A 407 -28.14 1.86 16.04
CA ALA A 407 -29.58 2.17 16.08
C ALA A 407 -30.41 1.09 16.79
N LEU A 408 -29.92 -0.15 16.84
CA LEU A 408 -30.57 -1.28 17.52
C LEU A 408 -30.24 -1.35 19.01
N GLN A 409 -29.29 -0.56 19.51
CA GLN A 409 -28.99 -0.53 20.95
C GLN A 409 -30.10 0.19 21.72
N PRO A 410 -30.65 -0.44 22.77
CA PRO A 410 -31.85 0.08 23.47
C PRO A 410 -31.56 1.31 24.33
N THR A 411 -30.31 1.59 24.64
CA THR A 411 -29.86 2.77 25.39
C THR A 411 -28.82 3.53 24.59
N LYS A 412 -29.13 4.77 24.24
CA LYS A 412 -28.17 5.71 23.62
C LYS A 412 -27.10 6.18 24.61
N THR A 413 -26.77 5.43 25.60
CA THR A 413 -25.68 5.72 26.49
C THR A 413 -24.39 5.26 25.83
N ILE A 414 -23.55 6.22 25.47
CA ILE A 414 -22.13 6.07 25.09
C ILE A 414 -21.34 5.29 26.19
N ASP A 415 -21.99 4.97 27.30
CA ASP A 415 -21.40 4.37 28.50
C ASP A 415 -20.99 2.90 28.34
N ASP A 416 -21.30 2.23 27.22
CA ASP A 416 -20.77 0.92 26.94
C ASP A 416 -19.74 0.99 25.79
N GLU A 417 -18.56 1.51 26.12
CA GLU A 417 -17.39 1.59 25.22
C GLU A 417 -17.11 0.23 24.56
N TYR A 418 -17.30 -0.86 25.34
CA TYR A 418 -17.08 -2.21 24.87
C TYR A 418 -18.03 -2.59 23.73
N VAL A 419 -19.33 -2.32 23.88
CA VAL A 419 -20.33 -2.66 22.85
C VAL A 419 -20.12 -1.82 21.60
N THR A 420 -19.92 -0.51 21.75
CA THR A 420 -19.72 0.40 20.61
C THR A 420 -18.47 0.02 19.81
N ASN A 421 -17.36 -0.31 20.50
CA ASN A 421 -16.14 -0.73 19.82
C ASN A 421 -16.29 -2.10 19.12
N ASN A 422 -17.03 -3.04 19.74
CA ASN A 422 -17.33 -4.31 19.07
C ASN A 422 -18.21 -4.13 17.82
N CYS A 423 -19.13 -3.17 17.79
CA CYS A 423 -19.90 -2.81 16.59
C CYS A 423 -18.98 -2.29 15.50
N LEU A 424 -17.98 -1.49 15.83
CA LEU A 424 -16.98 -0.95 14.91
C LEU A 424 -16.14 -2.07 14.28
N TRP A 425 -15.64 -3.00 15.10
CA TRP A 425 -14.86 -4.14 14.62
C TRP A 425 -15.70 -5.13 13.81
N LEU A 426 -16.95 -5.39 14.20
CA LEU A 426 -17.85 -6.23 13.40
C LEU A 426 -18.11 -5.61 12.02
N ALA A 427 -18.37 -4.30 11.97
CA ALA A 427 -18.52 -3.59 10.70
C ALA A 427 -17.25 -3.69 9.84
N PHE A 428 -16.05 -3.61 10.45
CA PHE A 428 -14.78 -3.79 9.74
C PHE A 428 -14.61 -5.22 9.22
N MET A 429 -15.00 -6.25 9.96
CA MET A 429 -14.96 -7.64 9.47
C MET A 429 -15.94 -7.86 8.32
N VAL A 430 -17.13 -7.26 8.38
CA VAL A 430 -18.11 -7.28 7.27
C VAL A 430 -17.53 -6.56 6.04
N TYR A 431 -16.87 -5.42 6.23
CA TYR A 431 -16.19 -4.71 5.14
C TYR A 431 -15.13 -5.57 4.44
N LEU A 432 -14.24 -6.22 5.19
CA LEU A 432 -13.20 -7.09 4.63
C LEU A 432 -13.81 -8.28 3.89
N SER A 433 -14.82 -8.92 4.50
CA SER A 433 -15.51 -10.07 3.92
C SER A 433 -16.29 -9.69 2.66
N ALA A 434 -17.05 -8.61 2.69
CA ALA A 434 -17.83 -8.12 1.55
C ALA A 434 -16.93 -7.75 0.36
N ARG A 435 -15.78 -7.14 0.63
CA ARG A 435 -14.76 -6.82 -0.38
C ARG A 435 -14.22 -8.10 -1.02
N GLY A 436 -13.79 -9.08 -0.22
CA GLY A 436 -13.23 -10.33 -0.72
C GLY A 436 -14.25 -11.21 -1.44
N LEU A 437 -15.41 -11.42 -0.84
CA LEU A 437 -16.49 -12.25 -1.42
C LEU A 437 -17.10 -11.60 -2.67
N GLY A 438 -17.28 -10.27 -2.65
CA GLY A 438 -17.76 -9.52 -3.81
C GLY A 438 -16.81 -9.66 -5.02
N GLN A 439 -15.51 -9.58 -4.80
CA GLN A 439 -14.51 -9.82 -5.84
C GLN A 439 -14.50 -11.29 -6.27
N ALA A 440 -14.57 -12.25 -5.35
CA ALA A 440 -14.65 -13.68 -5.66
C ALA A 440 -15.84 -14.01 -6.58
N ALA A 441 -17.03 -13.48 -6.25
CA ALA A 441 -18.23 -13.66 -7.06
C ALA A 441 -18.10 -13.07 -8.47
N MET A 442 -17.34 -11.98 -8.61
CA MET A 442 -17.10 -11.31 -9.89
C MET A 442 -15.87 -11.84 -10.65
N LEU A 443 -15.16 -12.83 -10.12
CA LEU A 443 -13.91 -13.35 -10.70
C LEU A 443 -14.09 -13.80 -12.15
N ARG A 444 -15.21 -14.47 -12.47
CA ARG A 444 -15.53 -14.89 -13.85
C ARG A 444 -15.68 -13.71 -14.82
N ARG A 445 -16.12 -12.54 -14.35
CA ARG A 445 -16.27 -11.30 -15.14
C ARG A 445 -14.96 -10.54 -15.29
N ALA A 446 -13.99 -10.75 -14.42
CA ALA A 446 -12.73 -10.01 -14.36
C ALA A 446 -11.69 -10.35 -15.44
N GLY A 447 -12.01 -11.24 -16.37
CA GLY A 447 -11.07 -11.59 -17.45
C GLY A 447 -10.87 -13.08 -17.67
N TYR A 448 -11.49 -13.93 -16.83
CA TYR A 448 -11.52 -15.36 -17.08
C TYR A 448 -12.15 -15.70 -18.46
N ASN A 449 -13.11 -14.90 -18.90
CA ASN A 449 -13.75 -15.03 -20.22
C ASN A 449 -12.95 -14.35 -21.36
N LYS A 450 -11.97 -13.49 -21.05
CA LYS A 450 -11.10 -12.85 -22.06
C LYS A 450 -9.89 -13.70 -22.43
N ALA A 451 -9.59 -14.72 -21.63
CA ALA A 451 -8.56 -15.71 -21.91
C ALA A 451 -9.16 -16.99 -22.58
N ALA A 452 -10.46 -17.00 -22.82
CA ALA A 452 -11.18 -17.89 -23.71
C ALA A 452 -11.32 -17.20 -25.07
#